data_43cbedcc36b1637d6fb0bdbdf1e8caec
#
_entry.id   43cbedcc36b1637d6fb0bdbdf1e8caec
#
_cell.length_a   1.000
_cell.length_b   1.000
_cell.length_c   1.000
_cell.angle_alpha   90.00
_cell.angle_beta   90.00
_cell.angle_gamma   90.00
#
_symmetry.space_group_name_H-M   'P 1'
#
loop_
_entity.id
_entity.type
_entity.pdbx_description
1 polymer ?
#
loop_
_entity_poly.entity_id
_entity_poly.type
_entity_poly.pdbx_seq_one_letter_code
_entity_poly.pdbx_strand_id
1 'polypeptide(L)'
;MNEYDSGPLLLTLGLHAHQPEGNFGHVFEEHLRDVYEPFLRRATDGGLLPLTLHLSGPLLDWLETNARDYLDLIGELAAAGNLELLLAGYYEPILPSLPREDRVEQILWMKEALRGRFGVDATGLWLTERVWEPALAADLADAGVKYVLVDDRHFVASGFPRESLFAPFRTEAGGKSLGVFAIDEKLRYMIPFHPPESTAACLRGLRAEGHRLAVAADDIEKFGGWPGTRDWVYETGWLVEFMRVRKGLGEEGQV
;
A
#
# COMPACT_ATOMS: atom_id res chain seq x y z
N MET A 1 -1.81 -34.22 3.44
CA MET A 1 -1.00 -33.00 3.59
C MET A 1 -0.82 -32.48 2.18
N ASN A 2 -1.53 -31.39 1.83
CA ASN A 2 -1.44 -30.81 0.47
C ASN A 2 -0.07 -30.12 0.32
N GLU A 3 0.55 -30.27 -0.86
CA GLU A 3 1.82 -29.59 -1.22
C GLU A 3 1.76 -28.05 -1.12
N TYR A 4 0.57 -27.49 -0.99
CA TYR A 4 0.34 -26.05 -0.77
C TYR A 4 0.62 -25.59 0.67
N ASP A 5 0.96 -26.50 1.58
CA ASP A 5 1.05 -26.24 3.04
C ASP A 5 2.47 -25.88 3.53
N SER A 6 3.48 -25.88 2.66
CA SER A 6 4.89 -25.73 3.05
C SER A 6 5.57 -24.40 2.66
N GLY A 7 4.88 -23.48 2.00
CA GLY A 7 5.46 -22.21 1.55
C GLY A 7 5.62 -21.16 2.68
N PRO A 8 6.42 -20.10 2.47
CA PRO A 8 6.51 -18.97 3.39
C PRO A 8 5.19 -18.17 3.46
N LEU A 9 5.03 -17.36 4.50
CA LEU A 9 3.99 -16.33 4.57
C LEU A 9 4.40 -15.17 3.65
N LEU A 10 3.55 -14.77 2.73
CA LEU A 10 3.77 -13.58 1.92
C LEU A 10 3.35 -12.34 2.71
N LEU A 11 4.27 -11.43 2.98
CA LEU A 11 3.99 -10.13 3.56
C LEU A 11 3.96 -9.07 2.46
N THR A 12 2.81 -8.41 2.29
CA THR A 12 2.68 -7.26 1.41
C THR A 12 2.70 -5.98 2.23
N LEU A 13 3.59 -5.05 1.88
CA LEU A 13 3.64 -3.70 2.45
C LEU A 13 3.16 -2.70 1.42
N GLY A 14 1.98 -2.12 1.67
CA GLY A 14 1.38 -1.08 0.86
C GLY A 14 1.52 0.29 1.51
N LEU A 15 1.95 1.27 0.73
CA LEU A 15 2.17 2.63 1.18
C LEU A 15 1.30 3.60 0.40
N HIS A 16 0.70 4.53 1.12
CA HIS A 16 -0.12 5.59 0.58
C HIS A 16 0.54 6.94 0.88
N ALA A 17 0.98 7.63 -0.16
CA ALA A 17 1.55 8.96 -0.08
C ALA A 17 0.54 9.98 -0.59
N HIS A 18 0.08 10.87 0.27
CA HIS A 18 -1.00 11.79 -0.01
C HIS A 18 -0.61 13.24 0.27
N GLN A 19 -0.90 14.10 -0.71
CA GLN A 19 -1.02 15.53 -0.48
C GLN A 19 -2.24 16.04 -1.27
N PRO A 20 -3.16 16.77 -0.63
CA PRO A 20 -4.36 17.25 -1.30
C PRO A 20 -4.08 18.43 -2.24
N GLU A 21 -4.95 18.60 -3.22
CA GLU A 21 -4.97 19.80 -4.05
C GLU A 21 -5.11 21.07 -3.19
N GLY A 22 -4.33 22.09 -3.53
CA GLY A 22 -4.37 23.38 -2.83
C GLY A 22 -3.61 23.42 -1.50
N ASN A 23 -2.92 22.37 -1.10
CA ASN A 23 -2.04 22.41 0.06
C ASN A 23 -0.83 23.34 -0.18
N PHE A 24 -0.22 23.82 0.90
CA PHE A 24 0.90 24.75 0.82
C PHE A 24 2.18 24.04 0.33
N GLY A 25 2.94 24.69 -0.56
CA GLY A 25 4.17 24.13 -1.13
C GLY A 25 5.19 23.65 -0.09
N HIS A 26 5.35 24.39 1.03
CA HIS A 26 6.27 23.98 2.10
C HIS A 26 5.86 22.65 2.77
N VAL A 27 4.57 22.32 2.79
CA VAL A 27 4.10 21.03 3.35
C VAL A 27 4.53 19.87 2.45
N PHE A 28 4.42 20.01 1.13
CA PHE A 28 4.95 19.04 0.18
C PHE A 28 6.47 18.86 0.35
N GLU A 29 7.22 19.98 0.47
CA GLU A 29 8.68 19.95 0.66
C GLU A 29 9.08 19.23 1.96
N GLU A 30 8.38 19.54 3.06
CA GLU A 30 8.60 18.89 4.35
C GLU A 30 8.33 17.40 4.30
N HIS A 31 7.20 16.97 3.71
CA HIS A 31 6.89 15.55 3.60
C HIS A 31 7.86 14.81 2.67
N LEU A 32 8.26 15.42 1.55
CA LEU A 32 9.28 14.82 0.69
C LEU A 32 10.60 14.62 1.45
N ARG A 33 11.10 15.67 2.10
CA ARG A 33 12.39 15.67 2.81
C ARG A 33 12.39 14.75 4.05
N ASP A 34 11.29 14.72 4.79
CA ASP A 34 11.25 14.10 6.11
C ASP A 34 10.61 12.71 6.11
N VAL A 35 9.83 12.36 5.07
CA VAL A 35 9.06 11.12 4.97
C VAL A 35 9.37 10.34 3.70
N TYR A 36 8.94 10.86 2.54
CA TYR A 36 8.85 10.06 1.31
C TYR A 36 10.22 9.63 0.81
N GLU A 37 11.13 10.57 0.61
CA GLU A 37 12.46 10.28 0.09
C GLU A 37 13.32 9.49 1.08
N PRO A 38 13.42 9.85 2.37
CA PRO A 38 14.19 9.07 3.35
C PRO A 38 13.69 7.65 3.50
N PHE A 39 12.38 7.43 3.47
CA PHE A 39 11.83 6.08 3.58
C PHE A 39 12.20 5.24 2.35
N LEU A 40 11.89 5.71 1.14
CA LEU A 40 12.08 4.94 -0.08
C LEU A 40 13.56 4.61 -0.33
N ARG A 41 14.46 5.56 -0.12
CA ARG A 41 15.91 5.33 -0.26
C ARG A 41 16.40 4.28 0.73
N ARG A 42 16.02 4.38 2.02
CA ARG A 42 16.42 3.39 3.02
C ARG A 42 15.80 2.02 2.76
N ALA A 43 14.53 1.96 2.32
CA ALA A 43 13.87 0.72 1.94
C ALA A 43 14.60 0.02 0.78
N THR A 44 15.08 0.81 -0.19
CA THR A 44 15.87 0.32 -1.32
C THR A 44 17.21 -0.23 -0.85
N ASP A 45 17.98 0.57 -0.11
CA ASP A 45 19.33 0.21 0.37
C ASP A 45 19.28 -0.97 1.36
N GLY A 46 18.25 -1.03 2.17
CA GLY A 46 18.05 -2.06 3.20
C GLY A 46 17.37 -3.34 2.72
N GLY A 47 17.00 -3.43 1.44
CA GLY A 47 16.38 -4.63 0.87
C GLY A 47 14.96 -4.90 1.36
N LEU A 48 14.18 -3.85 1.65
CA LEU A 48 12.77 -3.98 2.05
C LEU A 48 11.83 -4.20 0.85
N LEU A 49 12.35 -4.08 -0.36
CA LEU A 49 11.59 -4.26 -1.60
C LEU A 49 11.27 -5.76 -1.85
N PRO A 50 10.23 -6.11 -2.60
CA PRO A 50 9.29 -5.19 -3.27
C PRO A 50 8.24 -4.58 -2.32
N LEU A 51 7.69 -3.43 -2.72
CA LEU A 51 6.62 -2.70 -2.04
C LEU A 51 5.50 -2.35 -3.03
N THR A 52 4.32 -2.02 -2.52
CA THR A 52 3.30 -1.32 -3.31
C THR A 52 3.22 0.15 -2.86
N LEU A 53 3.06 1.07 -3.79
CA LEU A 53 2.99 2.51 -3.52
C LEU A 53 1.86 3.16 -4.30
N HIS A 54 1.04 3.92 -3.60
CA HIS A 54 0.13 4.90 -4.18
C HIS A 54 0.67 6.31 -3.94
N LEU A 55 0.55 7.18 -4.95
CA LEU A 55 0.82 8.61 -4.87
C LEU A 55 -0.43 9.34 -5.35
N SER A 56 -0.91 10.33 -4.58
CA SER A 56 -2.04 11.16 -5.06
C SER A 56 -1.66 11.96 -6.31
N GLY A 57 -2.62 12.24 -7.18
CA GLY A 57 -2.39 13.02 -8.41
C GLY A 57 -1.77 14.39 -8.12
N PRO A 58 -2.29 15.19 -7.19
CA PRO A 58 -1.67 16.46 -6.80
C PRO A 58 -0.23 16.33 -6.30
N LEU A 59 0.09 15.25 -5.58
CA LEU A 59 1.48 14.97 -5.18
C LEU A 59 2.34 14.66 -6.41
N LEU A 60 1.86 13.86 -7.35
CA LEU A 60 2.58 13.56 -8.60
C LEU A 60 2.89 14.83 -9.39
N ASP A 61 1.91 15.73 -9.56
CA ASP A 61 2.07 17.00 -10.28
C ASP A 61 3.10 17.90 -9.62
N TRP A 62 3.05 17.97 -8.27
CA TRP A 62 4.01 18.74 -7.51
C TRP A 62 5.45 18.17 -7.63
N LEU A 63 5.59 16.84 -7.51
CA LEU A 63 6.88 16.15 -7.62
C LEU A 63 7.49 16.32 -9.03
N GLU A 64 6.68 16.32 -10.08
CA GLU A 64 7.17 16.52 -11.45
C GLU A 64 7.85 17.87 -11.64
N THR A 65 7.36 18.86 -10.94
CA THR A 65 7.89 20.23 -11.01
C THR A 65 9.07 20.45 -10.07
N ASN A 66 9.04 19.84 -8.87
CA ASN A 66 9.90 20.23 -7.75
C ASN A 66 10.90 19.15 -7.32
N ALA A 67 10.69 17.88 -7.69
CA ALA A 67 11.50 16.76 -7.19
C ALA A 67 11.61 15.61 -8.22
N ARG A 68 12.06 15.96 -9.41
CA ARG A 68 12.15 15.01 -10.53
C ARG A 68 13.04 13.81 -10.22
N ASP A 69 14.14 14.01 -9.52
CA ASP A 69 15.05 12.93 -9.13
C ASP A 69 14.35 11.86 -8.25
N TYR A 70 13.37 12.27 -7.43
CA TYR A 70 12.57 11.35 -6.65
C TYR A 70 11.57 10.56 -7.52
N LEU A 71 10.96 11.21 -8.52
CA LEU A 71 10.13 10.51 -9.51
C LEU A 71 10.94 9.53 -10.37
N ASP A 72 12.15 9.90 -10.76
CA ASP A 72 13.05 9.03 -11.53
C ASP A 72 13.38 7.78 -10.71
N LEU A 73 13.68 7.91 -9.42
CA LEU A 73 13.88 6.77 -8.51
C LEU A 73 12.64 5.86 -8.47
N ILE A 74 11.44 6.43 -8.35
CA ILE A 74 10.19 5.65 -8.38
C ILE A 74 10.07 4.89 -9.70
N GLY A 75 10.33 5.56 -10.83
CA GLY A 75 10.29 4.96 -12.17
C GLY A 75 11.29 3.81 -12.34
N GLU A 76 12.53 3.98 -11.87
CA GLU A 76 13.55 2.94 -11.89
C GLU A 76 13.14 1.72 -11.07
N LEU A 77 12.60 1.92 -9.86
CA LEU A 77 12.13 0.85 -9.00
C LEU A 77 10.92 0.13 -9.59
N ALA A 78 9.99 0.87 -10.21
CA ALA A 78 8.83 0.29 -10.87
C ALA A 78 9.24 -0.54 -12.11
N ALA A 79 10.15 -0.02 -12.94
CA ALA A 79 10.67 -0.72 -14.10
C ALA A 79 11.45 -1.99 -13.72
N ALA A 80 12.13 -2.00 -12.57
CA ALA A 80 12.83 -3.16 -12.03
C ALA A 80 11.88 -4.20 -11.36
N GLY A 81 10.58 -3.93 -11.25
CA GLY A 81 9.61 -4.78 -10.55
C GLY A 81 9.74 -4.76 -9.03
N ASN A 82 10.46 -3.78 -8.49
CA ASN A 82 10.66 -3.59 -7.06
C ASN A 82 9.59 -2.71 -6.40
N LEU A 83 8.82 -1.99 -7.21
CA LEU A 83 7.73 -1.14 -6.76
C LEU A 83 6.51 -1.34 -7.64
N GLU A 84 5.39 -1.77 -7.06
CA GLU A 84 4.10 -1.80 -7.74
C GLU A 84 3.35 -0.51 -7.46
N LEU A 85 3.03 0.25 -8.52
CA LEU A 85 2.27 1.48 -8.40
C LEU A 85 0.77 1.18 -8.39
N LEU A 86 0.06 1.76 -7.43
CA LEU A 86 -1.39 1.59 -7.27
C LEU A 86 -2.15 2.78 -7.86
N LEU A 87 -3.30 2.47 -8.45
CA LEU A 87 -4.32 3.45 -8.83
C LEU A 87 -5.06 3.97 -7.59
N ALA A 88 -5.70 5.11 -7.74
CA ALA A 88 -6.81 5.63 -6.94
C ALA A 88 -7.62 6.61 -7.79
N GLY A 89 -8.60 7.32 -7.26
CA GLY A 89 -9.07 8.54 -7.89
C GLY A 89 -7.96 9.59 -7.93
N TYR A 90 -7.77 10.29 -9.04
CA TYR A 90 -6.64 11.22 -9.22
C TYR A 90 -6.55 12.26 -8.10
N TYR A 91 -7.66 12.90 -7.76
CA TYR A 91 -7.78 13.87 -6.66
C TYR A 91 -8.23 13.23 -5.35
N GLU A 92 -8.17 11.90 -5.26
CA GLU A 92 -8.53 11.09 -4.10
C GLU A 92 -9.93 11.37 -3.51
N PRO A 93 -10.95 11.44 -4.33
CA PRO A 93 -12.32 11.51 -3.81
C PRO A 93 -12.67 10.20 -3.11
N ILE A 94 -13.58 10.27 -2.16
CA ILE A 94 -14.25 9.07 -1.63
C ILE A 94 -15.13 8.50 -2.75
N LEU A 95 -14.64 7.48 -3.44
CA LEU A 95 -15.25 6.98 -4.68
C LEU A 95 -16.74 6.67 -4.57
N PRO A 96 -17.26 6.05 -3.48
CA PRO A 96 -18.71 5.83 -3.34
C PRO A 96 -19.56 7.10 -3.35
N SER A 97 -18.98 8.25 -3.00
CA SER A 97 -19.71 9.54 -2.95
C SER A 97 -19.88 10.21 -4.32
N LEU A 98 -19.19 9.70 -5.35
CA LEU A 98 -19.26 10.25 -6.70
C LEU A 98 -20.30 9.53 -7.57
N PRO A 99 -20.86 10.22 -8.59
CA PRO A 99 -21.50 9.56 -9.70
C PRO A 99 -20.54 8.57 -10.39
N ARG A 100 -21.12 7.54 -11.03
CA ARG A 100 -20.33 6.47 -11.66
C ARG A 100 -19.33 7.00 -12.69
N GLU A 101 -19.78 7.90 -13.54
CA GLU A 101 -18.97 8.48 -14.62
C GLU A 101 -17.74 9.19 -14.06
N ASP A 102 -17.93 10.06 -13.09
CA ASP A 102 -16.85 10.81 -12.44
C ASP A 102 -15.87 9.88 -11.70
N ARG A 103 -16.41 8.84 -11.05
CA ARG A 103 -15.62 7.82 -10.35
C ARG A 103 -14.67 7.08 -11.29
N VAL A 104 -15.19 6.63 -12.42
CA VAL A 104 -14.40 5.92 -13.44
C VAL A 104 -13.37 6.85 -14.06
N GLU A 105 -13.76 8.09 -14.38
CA GLU A 105 -12.88 9.08 -14.99
C GLU A 105 -11.70 9.43 -14.08
N GLN A 106 -11.93 9.62 -12.78
CA GLN A 106 -10.87 9.85 -11.80
C GLN A 106 -9.82 8.73 -11.79
N ILE A 107 -10.24 7.49 -11.90
CA ILE A 107 -9.33 6.33 -11.95
C ILE A 107 -8.56 6.29 -13.28
N LEU A 108 -9.22 6.60 -14.39
CA LEU A 108 -8.59 6.65 -15.70
C LEU A 108 -7.56 7.78 -15.80
N TRP A 109 -7.79 8.94 -15.18
CA TRP A 109 -6.80 10.01 -15.10
C TRP A 109 -5.54 9.55 -14.35
N MET A 110 -5.69 8.88 -13.22
CA MET A 110 -4.55 8.30 -12.51
C MET A 110 -3.81 7.27 -13.36
N LYS A 111 -4.54 6.40 -14.04
CA LYS A 111 -3.96 5.38 -14.92
C LYS A 111 -3.15 6.00 -16.06
N GLU A 112 -3.67 7.06 -16.69
CA GLU A 112 -2.96 7.80 -17.73
C GLU A 112 -1.72 8.50 -17.20
N ALA A 113 -1.81 9.12 -16.03
CA ALA A 113 -0.67 9.77 -15.37
C ALA A 113 0.46 8.78 -15.07
N LEU A 114 0.16 7.63 -14.49
CA LEU A 114 1.17 6.59 -14.20
C LEU A 114 1.78 6.01 -15.48
N ARG A 115 0.96 5.81 -16.52
CA ARG A 115 1.45 5.34 -17.82
C ARG A 115 2.35 6.38 -18.48
N GLY A 116 1.96 7.64 -18.47
CA GLY A 116 2.72 8.73 -19.10
C GLY A 116 4.06 9.01 -18.41
N ARG A 117 4.09 8.94 -17.08
CA ARG A 117 5.29 9.25 -16.28
C ARG A 117 6.25 8.09 -16.12
N PHE A 118 5.73 6.88 -15.93
CA PHE A 118 6.53 5.70 -15.55
C PHE A 118 6.44 4.55 -16.56
N GLY A 119 5.60 4.65 -17.60
CA GLY A 119 5.34 3.54 -18.51
C GLY A 119 4.61 2.35 -17.88
N VAL A 120 4.00 2.54 -16.72
CA VAL A 120 3.35 1.49 -15.92
C VAL A 120 1.87 1.39 -16.24
N ASP A 121 1.38 0.19 -16.53
CA ASP A 121 -0.05 -0.11 -16.62
C ASP A 121 -0.56 -0.68 -15.29
N ALA A 122 -0.75 0.21 -14.31
CA ALA A 122 -1.17 -0.15 -12.98
C ALA A 122 -2.57 -0.79 -12.98
N THR A 123 -2.77 -1.81 -12.13
CA THR A 123 -4.02 -2.58 -12.05
C THR A 123 -4.52 -2.80 -10.62
N GLY A 124 -3.70 -2.57 -9.61
CA GLY A 124 -4.11 -2.53 -8.22
C GLY A 124 -4.65 -1.16 -7.84
N LEU A 125 -5.55 -1.08 -6.86
CA LEU A 125 -6.17 0.17 -6.45
C LEU A 125 -6.13 0.35 -4.93
N TRP A 126 -5.71 1.54 -4.50
CA TRP A 126 -5.90 2.09 -3.16
C TRP A 126 -7.24 2.79 -3.07
N LEU A 127 -7.99 2.55 -2.01
CA LEU A 127 -9.25 3.27 -1.74
C LEU A 127 -8.99 4.44 -0.81
N THR A 128 -9.33 5.64 -1.24
CA THR A 128 -9.31 6.83 -0.40
C THR A 128 -10.10 6.59 0.88
N GLU A 129 -9.48 6.89 2.04
CA GLU A 129 -10.04 6.62 3.37
C GLU A 129 -10.46 5.16 3.59
N ARG A 130 -10.06 4.25 2.71
CA ARG A 130 -10.42 2.81 2.73
C ARG A 130 -11.93 2.56 2.70
N VAL A 131 -12.71 3.52 2.17
CA VAL A 131 -14.16 3.40 2.07
C VAL A 131 -14.55 2.44 0.96
N TRP A 132 -15.17 1.34 1.32
CA TRP A 132 -15.60 0.30 0.41
C TRP A 132 -17.11 0.13 0.39
N GLU A 133 -17.67 -0.02 -0.83
CA GLU A 133 -19.02 -0.51 -1.07
C GLU A 133 -18.99 -1.59 -2.16
N PRO A 134 -19.75 -2.69 -2.03
CA PRO A 134 -19.73 -3.79 -3.01
C PRO A 134 -20.07 -3.36 -4.44
N ALA A 135 -20.89 -2.31 -4.61
CA ALA A 135 -21.26 -1.76 -5.91
C ALA A 135 -20.06 -1.20 -6.68
N LEU A 136 -18.97 -0.79 -6.00
CA LEU A 136 -17.75 -0.31 -6.63
C LEU A 136 -17.10 -1.36 -7.54
N ALA A 137 -17.24 -2.65 -7.24
CA ALA A 137 -16.55 -3.71 -7.94
C ALA A 137 -16.76 -3.66 -9.47
N ALA A 138 -17.98 -3.36 -9.92
CA ALA A 138 -18.27 -3.24 -11.36
C ALA A 138 -17.55 -2.05 -11.99
N ASP A 139 -17.57 -0.89 -11.32
CA ASP A 139 -16.97 0.35 -11.83
C ASP A 139 -15.45 0.28 -11.86
N LEU A 140 -14.85 -0.30 -10.82
CA LEU A 140 -13.41 -0.54 -10.76
C LEU A 140 -12.95 -1.49 -11.88
N ALA A 141 -13.71 -2.58 -12.09
CA ALA A 141 -13.41 -3.51 -13.18
C ALA A 141 -13.57 -2.83 -14.57
N ASP A 142 -14.54 -1.92 -14.73
CA ASP A 142 -14.71 -1.13 -15.96
C ASP A 142 -13.52 -0.19 -16.22
N ALA A 143 -12.94 0.38 -15.17
CA ALA A 143 -11.71 1.18 -15.26
C ALA A 143 -10.45 0.32 -15.48
N GLY A 144 -10.58 -1.01 -15.52
CA GLY A 144 -9.46 -1.94 -15.74
C GLY A 144 -8.68 -2.29 -14.46
N VAL A 145 -9.25 -2.00 -13.29
CA VAL A 145 -8.70 -2.45 -12.00
C VAL A 145 -8.90 -3.96 -11.87
N LYS A 146 -7.86 -4.66 -11.41
CA LYS A 146 -7.89 -6.11 -11.19
C LYS A 146 -8.06 -6.48 -9.72
N TYR A 147 -7.56 -5.65 -8.82
CA TYR A 147 -7.70 -5.87 -7.39
C TYR A 147 -7.71 -4.56 -6.60
N VAL A 148 -8.24 -4.64 -5.38
CA VAL A 148 -8.35 -3.52 -4.45
C VAL A 148 -7.93 -3.95 -3.05
N LEU A 149 -7.33 -3.00 -2.31
CA LEU A 149 -7.02 -3.15 -0.89
C LEU A 149 -8.19 -2.61 -0.07
N VAL A 150 -8.73 -3.42 0.84
CA VAL A 150 -9.92 -3.10 1.64
C VAL A 150 -9.63 -3.37 3.11
N ASP A 151 -10.00 -2.45 3.99
CA ASP A 151 -9.85 -2.63 5.44
C ASP A 151 -10.58 -3.91 5.92
N ASP A 152 -9.94 -4.70 6.77
CA ASP A 152 -10.49 -5.96 7.28
C ASP A 152 -11.81 -5.79 8.02
N ARG A 153 -12.10 -4.60 8.55
CA ARG A 153 -13.36 -4.27 9.19
C ARG A 153 -14.58 -4.43 8.29
N HIS A 154 -14.44 -4.19 6.99
CA HIS A 154 -15.52 -4.42 6.03
C HIS A 154 -15.89 -5.91 5.91
N PHE A 155 -14.89 -6.77 5.96
CA PHE A 155 -15.10 -8.21 5.94
C PHE A 155 -15.77 -8.69 7.24
N VAL A 156 -15.24 -8.25 8.39
CA VAL A 156 -15.80 -8.60 9.69
C VAL A 156 -17.25 -8.11 9.82
N ALA A 157 -17.55 -6.90 9.38
CA ALA A 157 -18.92 -6.36 9.35
C ALA A 157 -19.83 -7.15 8.41
N SER A 158 -19.27 -7.84 7.41
CA SER A 158 -19.99 -8.73 6.49
C SER A 158 -20.09 -10.18 7.00
N GLY A 159 -19.59 -10.45 8.22
CA GLY A 159 -19.71 -11.77 8.88
C GLY A 159 -18.53 -12.71 8.65
N PHE A 160 -17.46 -12.28 8.03
CA PHE A 160 -16.24 -13.10 7.91
C PHE A 160 -15.49 -13.13 9.25
N PRO A 161 -15.02 -14.31 9.69
CA PRO A 161 -14.15 -14.40 10.85
C PRO A 161 -12.75 -13.83 10.51
N ARG A 162 -12.12 -13.09 11.44
CA ARG A 162 -10.81 -12.45 11.21
C ARG A 162 -9.73 -13.42 10.77
N GLU A 163 -9.70 -14.60 11.36
CA GLU A 163 -8.74 -15.66 11.04
C GLU A 163 -8.82 -16.16 9.60
N SER A 164 -9.92 -15.91 8.89
CA SER A 164 -10.05 -16.26 7.47
C SER A 164 -9.52 -15.21 6.50
N LEU A 165 -9.08 -14.03 6.99
CA LEU A 165 -8.79 -12.88 6.14
C LEU A 165 -7.36 -12.86 5.56
N PHE A 166 -6.55 -13.85 5.90
CA PHE A 166 -5.15 -13.97 5.43
C PHE A 166 -5.02 -14.72 4.08
N ALA A 167 -5.93 -14.40 3.15
CA ALA A 167 -6.02 -14.97 1.81
C ALA A 167 -6.54 -13.93 0.81
N PRO A 168 -6.32 -14.11 -0.50
CA PRO A 168 -6.97 -13.30 -1.51
C PRO A 168 -8.45 -13.67 -1.63
N PHE A 169 -9.30 -12.66 -1.79
CA PHE A 169 -10.73 -12.81 -2.03
C PHE A 169 -11.11 -12.36 -3.44
N ARG A 170 -12.31 -12.73 -3.85
CA ARG A 170 -12.94 -12.25 -5.07
C ARG A 170 -14.35 -11.76 -4.74
N THR A 171 -14.74 -10.64 -5.32
CA THR A 171 -16.11 -10.15 -5.30
C THR A 171 -16.63 -9.99 -6.72
N GLU A 172 -17.95 -9.96 -6.86
CA GLU A 172 -18.61 -9.79 -8.16
C GLU A 172 -19.72 -8.75 -8.05
N ALA A 173 -19.82 -7.89 -9.07
CA ALA A 173 -20.93 -6.98 -9.27
C ALA A 173 -21.14 -6.75 -10.76
N GLY A 174 -22.41 -6.68 -11.21
CA GLY A 174 -22.74 -6.43 -12.62
C GLY A 174 -22.12 -7.43 -13.61
N GLY A 175 -21.90 -8.69 -13.21
CA GLY A 175 -21.25 -9.71 -14.04
C GLY A 175 -19.72 -9.55 -14.19
N LYS A 176 -19.11 -8.68 -13.39
CA LYS A 176 -17.65 -8.43 -13.37
C LYS A 176 -17.06 -8.86 -12.05
N SER A 177 -15.86 -9.40 -12.07
CA SER A 177 -15.17 -9.85 -10.88
C SER A 177 -13.96 -8.98 -10.58
N LEU A 178 -13.67 -8.79 -9.29
CA LEU A 178 -12.57 -8.01 -8.76
C LEU A 178 -11.89 -8.78 -7.63
N GLY A 179 -10.55 -8.80 -7.64
CA GLY A 179 -9.76 -9.30 -6.51
C GLY A 179 -9.85 -8.34 -5.33
N VAL A 180 -9.88 -8.88 -4.11
CA VAL A 180 -9.93 -8.08 -2.89
C VAL A 180 -8.94 -8.64 -1.88
N PHE A 181 -8.09 -7.77 -1.33
CA PHE A 181 -7.15 -8.11 -0.28
C PHE A 181 -7.51 -7.37 1.00
N ALA A 182 -7.60 -8.10 2.10
CA ALA A 182 -7.89 -7.51 3.40
C ALA A 182 -6.62 -6.90 4.01
N ILE A 183 -6.66 -5.61 4.31
CA ILE A 183 -5.62 -4.93 5.09
C ILE A 183 -5.80 -5.33 6.54
N ASP A 184 -4.77 -5.94 7.14
CA ASP A 184 -4.81 -6.37 8.55
C ASP A 184 -4.66 -5.17 9.49
N GLU A 185 -5.70 -4.89 10.28
CA GLU A 185 -5.72 -3.79 11.25
C GLU A 185 -4.61 -3.91 12.28
N LYS A 186 -4.31 -5.12 12.74
CA LYS A 186 -3.28 -5.33 13.75
C LYS A 186 -1.89 -4.96 13.23
N LEU A 187 -1.54 -5.38 12.02
CA LEU A 187 -0.27 -5.00 11.39
C LEU A 187 -0.19 -3.49 11.13
N ARG A 188 -1.30 -2.85 10.73
CA ARG A 188 -1.37 -1.40 10.56
C ARG A 188 -1.00 -0.63 11.82
N TYR A 189 -1.50 -1.06 12.99
CA TYR A 189 -1.20 -0.43 14.28
C TYR A 189 0.12 -0.88 14.88
N MET A 190 0.68 -2.00 14.44
CA MET A 190 2.01 -2.42 14.88
C MET A 190 3.12 -1.69 14.12
N ILE A 191 2.97 -1.47 12.84
CA ILE A 191 3.98 -0.87 11.95
C ILE A 191 3.67 0.64 11.76
N PRO A 192 4.58 1.55 12.17
CA PRO A 192 5.87 1.34 12.86
C PRO A 192 5.81 1.49 14.39
N PHE A 193 4.66 1.46 15.06
CA PHE A 193 4.46 1.91 16.44
C PHE A 193 4.90 0.92 17.51
N HIS A 194 5.17 -0.33 17.13
CA HIS A 194 5.70 -1.35 18.03
C HIS A 194 7.13 -1.75 17.65
N PRO A 195 7.91 -2.32 18.57
CA PRO A 195 9.21 -2.88 18.25
C PRO A 195 9.11 -3.89 17.09
N PRO A 196 10.08 -3.92 16.17
CA PRO A 196 10.06 -4.84 15.01
C PRO A 196 9.89 -6.31 15.37
N GLU A 197 10.42 -6.75 16.50
CA GLU A 197 10.25 -8.12 17.03
C GLU A 197 8.80 -8.48 17.31
N SER A 198 7.97 -7.51 17.68
CA SER A 198 6.52 -7.74 17.86
C SER A 198 5.84 -8.09 16.55
N THR A 199 6.22 -7.41 15.47
CA THR A 199 5.74 -7.73 14.10
C THR A 199 6.24 -9.11 13.68
N ALA A 200 7.53 -9.42 13.93
CA ALA A 200 8.08 -10.74 13.62
C ALA A 200 7.33 -11.86 14.37
N ALA A 201 7.08 -11.68 15.66
CA ALA A 201 6.32 -12.65 16.45
C ALA A 201 4.90 -12.85 15.90
N CYS A 202 4.24 -11.76 15.48
CA CYS A 202 2.93 -11.82 14.84
C CYS A 202 2.96 -12.62 13.54
N LEU A 203 3.92 -12.36 12.65
CA LEU A 203 4.07 -13.03 11.35
C LEU A 203 4.39 -14.52 11.54
N ARG A 204 5.27 -14.87 12.50
CA ARG A 204 5.54 -16.27 12.84
C ARG A 204 4.27 -16.99 13.36
N GLY A 205 3.46 -16.31 14.17
CA GLY A 205 2.17 -16.83 14.64
C GLY A 205 1.23 -17.14 13.45
N LEU A 206 1.02 -16.18 12.57
CA LEU A 206 0.20 -16.37 11.37
C LEU A 206 0.70 -17.53 10.50
N ARG A 207 2.01 -17.63 10.32
CA ARG A 207 2.62 -18.73 9.58
C ARG A 207 2.38 -20.08 10.25
N ALA A 208 2.52 -20.15 11.56
CA ALA A 208 2.29 -21.38 12.35
C ALA A 208 0.83 -21.83 12.34
N GLU A 209 -0.11 -20.88 12.21
CA GLU A 209 -1.55 -21.13 12.05
C GLU A 209 -1.92 -21.60 10.62
N GLY A 210 -0.96 -21.66 9.70
CA GLY A 210 -1.17 -22.10 8.33
C GLY A 210 -1.50 -20.99 7.33
N HIS A 211 -1.48 -19.72 7.74
CA HIS A 211 -1.72 -18.60 6.84
C HIS A 211 -0.58 -18.38 5.85
N ARG A 212 -0.89 -17.82 4.68
CA ARG A 212 0.06 -17.65 3.58
C ARG A 212 0.16 -16.23 3.04
N LEU A 213 -0.70 -15.33 3.52
CA LEU A 213 -0.72 -13.93 3.12
C LEU A 213 -0.99 -13.05 4.32
N ALA A 214 -0.26 -11.96 4.44
CA ALA A 214 -0.55 -10.86 5.36
C ALA A 214 -0.38 -9.53 4.60
N VAL A 215 -1.35 -8.65 4.69
CA VAL A 215 -1.33 -7.34 4.03
C VAL A 215 -1.30 -6.24 5.07
N ALA A 216 -0.19 -5.51 5.11
CA ALA A 216 -0.06 -4.28 5.88
C ALA A 216 -0.03 -3.12 4.90
N ALA A 217 -1.06 -2.28 4.91
CA ALA A 217 -1.13 -1.12 4.02
C ALA A 217 -1.68 0.08 4.78
N ASP A 218 -0.99 1.23 4.68
CA ASP A 218 -1.35 2.45 5.40
C ASP A 218 -0.59 3.67 4.84
N ASP A 219 -0.86 4.84 5.45
CA ASP A 219 -0.22 6.11 5.12
C ASP A 219 1.30 6.03 5.38
N ILE A 220 2.09 6.43 4.40
CA ILE A 220 3.56 6.49 4.55
C ILE A 220 3.98 7.58 5.55
N GLU A 221 3.13 8.57 5.79
CA GLU A 221 3.36 9.67 6.72
C GLU A 221 3.63 9.20 8.15
N LYS A 222 3.18 8.01 8.52
CA LYS A 222 3.50 7.40 9.82
C LYS A 222 5.00 7.11 9.99
N PHE A 223 5.78 7.10 8.91
CA PHE A 223 7.23 6.88 8.93
C PHE A 223 8.04 8.19 8.96
N GLY A 224 7.60 9.18 9.71
CA GLY A 224 8.35 10.40 9.93
C GLY A 224 7.53 11.70 9.93
N GLY A 225 6.30 11.68 9.37
CA GLY A 225 5.42 12.84 9.30
C GLY A 225 4.54 13.03 10.53
N TRP A 226 4.28 11.98 11.30
CA TRP A 226 3.45 12.09 12.51
C TRP A 226 4.30 12.47 13.73
N PRO A 227 3.71 13.13 14.75
CA PRO A 227 4.45 13.58 15.92
C PRO A 227 5.26 12.45 16.56
N GLY A 228 6.58 12.66 16.70
CA GLY A 228 7.51 11.71 17.31
C GLY A 228 7.94 10.52 16.45
N THR A 229 7.31 10.31 15.28
CA THR A 229 7.65 9.14 14.45
C THR A 229 8.96 9.29 13.72
N ARG A 230 9.42 10.51 13.40
CA ARG A 230 10.73 10.71 12.76
C ARG A 230 11.86 10.20 13.64
N ASP A 231 11.89 10.60 14.90
CA ASP A 231 12.91 10.16 15.86
C ASP A 231 12.84 8.67 16.07
N TRP A 232 11.64 8.14 16.26
CA TRP A 232 11.40 6.71 16.45
C TRP A 232 11.83 5.88 15.22
N VAL A 233 11.43 6.26 14.03
CA VAL A 233 11.69 5.46 12.83
C VAL A 233 13.14 5.56 12.37
N TYR A 234 13.73 6.77 12.42
CA TYR A 234 15.05 7.01 11.83
C TYR A 234 16.15 7.15 12.85
N GLU A 235 15.99 7.97 13.91
CA GLU A 235 17.06 8.25 14.85
C GLU A 235 17.28 7.08 15.84
N THR A 236 16.20 6.47 16.34
CA THR A 236 16.31 5.27 17.16
C THR A 236 16.55 3.99 16.35
N GLY A 237 16.44 4.08 15.03
CA GLY A 237 16.78 3.00 14.10
C GLY A 237 15.69 1.93 13.92
N TRP A 238 14.42 2.26 14.21
CA TRP A 238 13.32 1.32 14.05
C TRP A 238 13.27 0.70 12.64
N LEU A 239 13.41 1.53 11.59
CA LEU A 239 13.33 1.05 10.19
C LEU A 239 14.48 0.09 9.86
N VAL A 240 15.70 0.40 10.30
CA VAL A 240 16.88 -0.47 10.09
C VAL A 240 16.65 -1.82 10.76
N GLU A 241 16.16 -1.78 12.00
CA GLU A 241 15.87 -3.01 12.76
C GLU A 241 14.72 -3.80 12.14
N PHE A 242 13.67 -3.12 11.64
CA PHE A 242 12.56 -3.77 10.93
C PHE A 242 13.05 -4.50 9.68
N MET A 243 13.90 -3.87 8.88
CA MET A 243 14.50 -4.50 7.70
C MET A 243 15.36 -5.71 8.07
N ARG A 244 16.16 -5.61 9.15
CA ARG A 244 16.97 -6.71 9.67
C ARG A 244 16.11 -7.91 10.11
N VAL A 245 15.07 -7.64 10.86
CA VAL A 245 14.13 -8.65 11.36
C VAL A 245 13.38 -9.32 10.20
N ARG A 246 12.89 -8.54 9.25
CA ARG A 246 12.21 -9.06 8.04
C ARG A 246 13.14 -9.96 7.22
N LYS A 247 14.40 -9.54 7.02
CA LYS A 247 15.40 -10.35 6.33
C LYS A 247 15.65 -11.68 7.05
N GLY A 248 15.79 -11.66 8.38
CA GLY A 248 15.92 -12.86 9.20
C GLY A 248 14.75 -13.83 9.02
N LEU A 249 13.51 -13.31 8.98
CA LEU A 249 12.31 -14.13 8.70
C LEU A 249 12.37 -14.79 7.32
N GLY A 250 12.87 -14.08 6.30
CA GLY A 250 13.07 -14.63 4.97
C GLY A 250 14.11 -15.76 4.96
N GLU A 251 15.24 -15.58 5.63
CA GLU A 251 16.30 -16.59 5.77
C GLU A 251 15.84 -17.84 6.55
N GLU A 252 14.93 -17.66 7.51
CA GLU A 252 14.27 -18.75 8.24
C GLU A 252 13.17 -19.44 7.43
N GLY A 253 12.81 -18.94 6.23
CA GLY A 253 11.69 -19.44 5.43
C GLY A 253 10.31 -19.16 6.06
N GLN A 254 10.20 -18.14 6.89
CA GLN A 254 8.96 -17.75 7.56
C GLN A 254 8.14 -16.74 6.73
N VAL A 255 8.80 -15.80 6.07
CA VAL A 255 8.21 -14.70 5.29
C VAL A 255 8.95 -14.52 3.97
#